data_4ec86074f070a544828044a4958a317a
#
_entry.id   4ec86074f070a544828044a4958a317a
#
_cell.length_a   1.000
_cell.length_b   1.000
_cell.length_c   1.000
_cell.angle_alpha   90.00
_cell.angle_beta   90.00
_cell.angle_gamma   90.00
#
_symmetry.space_group_name_H-M   'P 1'
#
loop_
_entity.id
_entity.type
_entity.pdbx_description
1 polymer ?
#
loop_
_entity_poly.entity_id
_entity_poly.type
_entity_poly.pdbx_seq_one_letter_code
_entity_poly.pdbx_strand_id
1 'polypeptide(L)'
;MVVGPYLDAGARRKAELGASAKSARGRSHEARLSEALGLAQAIGVEIVAGQIAPLSQIRPASYLGKGKVVEFAALVGAEEIDLVVMDCALSPVQQRNLETALAAKVIDRTGLILEIFGRRARPREGALQVELAHLTYQKSRLVRSWTHLERQRGGFGFLGGPGETQIETDRRLIEERMTRIEAELAKVKR
;
A
#
# COMPACT_ATOMS: atom_id res chain seq x y z
N MET A 1 -3.52 -10.59 8.57
CA MET A 1 -4.28 -11.20 7.44
C MET A 1 -3.64 -10.84 6.12
N VAL A 2 -3.60 -11.77 5.16
CA VAL A 2 -3.16 -11.50 3.77
C VAL A 2 -4.35 -11.66 2.83
N VAL A 3 -4.59 -10.66 1.98
CA VAL A 3 -5.70 -10.64 1.01
C VAL A 3 -5.16 -10.62 -0.41
N GLY A 4 -5.56 -11.59 -1.23
CA GLY A 4 -5.31 -11.66 -2.66
C GLY A 4 -6.51 -11.16 -3.48
N PRO A 5 -6.59 -9.88 -3.83
CA PRO A 5 -7.70 -9.33 -4.60
C PRO A 5 -7.43 -9.50 -6.09
N TYR A 6 -7.87 -10.60 -6.65
CA TYR A 6 -7.54 -10.98 -8.02
C TYR A 6 -8.75 -10.85 -8.95
N LEU A 7 -8.54 -10.27 -10.13
CA LEU A 7 -9.56 -10.16 -11.16
C LEU A 7 -9.91 -11.56 -11.70
N ASP A 8 -11.21 -11.83 -11.82
CA ASP A 8 -11.72 -13.03 -12.48
C ASP A 8 -11.27 -13.11 -13.93
N ALA A 9 -11.21 -14.31 -14.49
CA ALA A 9 -10.72 -14.57 -15.85
C ALA A 9 -11.43 -13.72 -16.91
N GLY A 10 -12.74 -13.50 -16.77
CA GLY A 10 -13.53 -12.64 -17.65
C GLY A 10 -13.19 -11.15 -17.53
N ALA A 11 -13.03 -10.66 -16.31
CA ALA A 11 -12.68 -9.27 -16.02
C ALA A 11 -11.22 -8.99 -16.43
N ARG A 12 -10.33 -9.97 -16.28
CA ARG A 12 -8.93 -9.88 -16.72
C ARG A 12 -8.82 -9.74 -18.22
N ARG A 13 -9.55 -10.56 -19.00
CA ARG A 13 -9.57 -10.49 -20.48
C ARG A 13 -10.07 -9.13 -20.97
N LYS A 14 -11.03 -8.51 -20.27
CA LYS A 14 -11.54 -7.17 -20.60
C LYS A 14 -10.53 -6.05 -20.30
N ALA A 15 -9.72 -6.21 -19.25
CA ALA A 15 -8.65 -5.27 -18.90
C ALA A 15 -7.44 -5.39 -19.84
N GLU A 16 -7.13 -6.60 -20.32
CA GLU A 16 -6.01 -6.89 -21.22
C GLU A 16 -6.26 -6.48 -22.68
N LEU A 17 -7.52 -6.35 -23.11
CA LEU A 17 -7.88 -5.80 -24.43
C LEU A 17 -7.47 -4.33 -24.62
N GLY A 18 -7.08 -3.64 -23.54
CA GLY A 18 -6.55 -2.27 -23.56
C GLY A 18 -5.03 -2.14 -23.38
N ALA A 19 -4.31 -3.23 -23.13
CA ALA A 19 -2.86 -3.24 -22.95
C ALA A 19 -2.24 -4.41 -23.71
N SER A 20 -1.20 -4.16 -24.49
CA SER A 20 -0.48 -5.14 -25.32
C SER A 20 -0.24 -6.47 -24.60
N ALA A 21 -0.94 -7.51 -25.04
CA ALA A 21 -0.89 -8.84 -24.48
C ALA A 21 0.41 -9.57 -24.87
N LYS A 22 1.46 -9.45 -24.07
CA LYS A 22 2.57 -10.41 -24.05
C LYS A 22 2.89 -10.78 -22.61
N SER A 23 2.69 -12.09 -22.32
CA SER A 23 3.10 -12.76 -21.08
C SER A 23 2.10 -12.72 -19.93
N ALA A 24 1.22 -13.72 -19.88
CA ALA A 24 0.95 -14.42 -18.62
C ALA A 24 0.13 -15.68 -18.88
N ARG A 25 0.75 -16.82 -18.96
CA ARG A 25 0.16 -18.05 -18.41
C ARG A 25 -0.10 -17.74 -16.93
N GLY A 26 -1.34 -17.33 -16.63
CA GLY A 26 -1.68 -16.80 -15.31
C GLY A 26 -1.49 -17.88 -14.26
N ARG A 27 -0.59 -17.61 -13.29
CA ARG A 27 -0.54 -18.35 -12.03
C ARG A 27 -1.93 -18.41 -11.44
N SER A 28 -2.32 -19.53 -10.84
CA SER A 28 -3.61 -19.64 -10.16
C SER A 28 -3.70 -18.61 -9.02
N HIS A 29 -4.90 -18.26 -8.62
CA HIS A 29 -5.12 -17.34 -7.50
C HIS A 29 -4.49 -17.88 -6.20
N GLU A 30 -4.55 -19.21 -6.01
CA GLU A 30 -3.96 -19.91 -4.88
C GLU A 30 -2.42 -19.79 -4.88
N ALA A 31 -1.78 -19.98 -6.03
CA ALA A 31 -0.32 -19.86 -6.15
C ALA A 31 0.15 -18.41 -5.87
N ARG A 32 -0.64 -17.42 -6.30
CA ARG A 32 -0.36 -16.00 -6.01
C ARG A 32 -0.56 -15.69 -4.52
N LEU A 33 -1.63 -16.18 -3.92
CA LEU A 33 -1.84 -16.02 -2.47
C LEU A 33 -0.74 -16.70 -1.67
N SER A 34 -0.33 -17.92 -2.06
CA SER A 34 0.78 -18.64 -1.41
C SER A 34 2.10 -17.83 -1.48
N GLU A 35 2.40 -17.22 -2.62
CA GLU A 35 3.55 -16.29 -2.76
C GLU A 35 3.41 -15.10 -1.81
N ALA A 36 2.24 -14.46 -1.75
CA ALA A 36 2.00 -13.30 -0.88
C ALA A 36 2.11 -13.65 0.61
N LEU A 37 1.64 -14.83 1.00
CA LEU A 37 1.81 -15.36 2.36
C LEU A 37 3.29 -15.54 2.70
N GLY A 38 4.08 -16.14 1.81
CA GLY A 38 5.53 -16.28 2.00
C GLY A 38 6.26 -14.94 2.10
N LEU A 39 5.85 -13.94 1.33
CA LEU A 39 6.39 -12.58 1.43
C LEU A 39 6.02 -11.92 2.77
N ALA A 40 4.80 -12.08 3.25
CA ALA A 40 4.38 -11.56 4.55
C ALA A 40 5.15 -12.23 5.70
N GLN A 41 5.35 -13.54 5.64
CA GLN A 41 6.20 -14.26 6.62
C GLN A 41 7.63 -13.72 6.67
N ALA A 42 8.18 -13.30 5.53
CA ALA A 42 9.55 -12.77 5.45
C ALA A 42 9.77 -11.47 6.25
N ILE A 43 8.71 -10.75 6.62
CA ILE A 43 8.76 -9.61 7.55
C ILE A 43 8.44 -10.00 8.99
N GLY A 44 8.35 -11.28 9.30
CA GLY A 44 8.18 -11.80 10.66
C GLY A 44 6.83 -11.47 11.29
N VAL A 45 5.77 -11.29 10.48
CA VAL A 45 4.40 -11.17 11.00
C VAL A 45 3.74 -12.53 11.11
N GLU A 46 2.95 -12.74 12.16
CA GLU A 46 2.10 -13.89 12.31
C GLU A 46 0.94 -13.84 11.33
N ILE A 47 0.71 -14.93 10.62
CA ILE A 47 -0.37 -15.00 9.63
C ILE A 47 -1.56 -15.74 10.23
N VAL A 48 -2.58 -14.99 10.62
CA VAL A 48 -3.85 -15.53 11.12
C VAL A 48 -4.72 -16.07 9.98
N ALA A 49 -4.82 -15.32 8.85
CA ALA A 49 -5.67 -15.71 7.74
C ALA A 49 -5.08 -15.32 6.39
N GLY A 50 -5.30 -16.16 5.37
CA GLY A 50 -5.07 -15.85 3.96
C GLY A 50 -6.40 -15.94 3.19
N GLN A 51 -6.79 -14.88 2.49
CA GLN A 51 -8.09 -14.79 1.81
C GLN A 51 -7.94 -14.41 0.35
N ILE A 52 -8.61 -15.14 -0.55
CA ILE A 52 -8.78 -14.74 -1.95
C ILE A 52 -10.06 -13.91 -2.05
N ALA A 53 -9.96 -12.74 -2.65
CA ALA A 53 -11.09 -11.88 -3.00
C ALA A 53 -11.23 -11.82 -4.52
N PRO A 54 -12.07 -12.66 -5.15
CA PRO A 54 -12.33 -12.57 -6.57
C PRO A 54 -13.00 -11.24 -6.92
N LEU A 55 -12.50 -10.56 -7.95
CA LEU A 55 -13.00 -9.25 -8.36
C LEU A 55 -13.55 -9.32 -9.80
N SER A 56 -14.77 -8.84 -9.98
CA SER A 56 -15.32 -8.54 -11.31
C SER A 56 -14.80 -7.20 -11.84
N GLN A 57 -14.48 -6.26 -10.94
CA GLN A 57 -13.89 -4.95 -11.27
C GLN A 57 -13.20 -4.34 -10.03
N ILE A 58 -12.19 -3.51 -10.27
CA ILE A 58 -11.52 -2.74 -9.23
C ILE A 58 -12.38 -1.53 -8.87
N ARG A 59 -12.67 -1.33 -7.58
CA ARG A 59 -13.41 -0.17 -7.11
C ARG A 59 -12.46 1.00 -6.84
N PRO A 60 -12.76 2.22 -7.34
CA PRO A 60 -11.91 3.38 -7.12
C PRO A 60 -11.69 3.74 -5.65
N ALA A 61 -12.74 3.56 -4.82
CA ALA A 61 -12.69 3.98 -3.41
C ALA A 61 -11.96 3.00 -2.49
N SER A 62 -12.07 1.68 -2.71
CA SER A 62 -11.61 0.66 -1.76
C SER A 62 -10.87 -0.52 -2.40
N TYR A 63 -10.67 -0.51 -3.74
CA TYR A 63 -10.19 -1.65 -4.51
C TYR A 63 -11.18 -2.83 -4.51
N LEU A 64 -11.73 -3.17 -3.35
CA LEU A 64 -12.67 -4.27 -3.10
C LEU A 64 -14.12 -3.80 -3.23
N GLY A 65 -15.03 -4.75 -3.50
CA GLY A 65 -16.48 -4.52 -3.39
C GLY A 65 -16.92 -4.31 -1.94
N LYS A 66 -17.98 -3.54 -1.71
CA LYS A 66 -18.51 -3.23 -0.36
C LYS A 66 -18.76 -4.48 0.49
N GLY A 67 -19.37 -5.53 -0.10
CA GLY A 67 -19.64 -6.78 0.63
C GLY A 67 -18.35 -7.44 1.16
N LYS A 68 -17.29 -7.48 0.35
CA LYS A 68 -15.99 -8.03 0.78
C LYS A 68 -15.32 -7.18 1.85
N VAL A 69 -15.47 -5.85 1.80
CA VAL A 69 -14.96 -4.97 2.85
C VAL A 69 -15.65 -5.26 4.18
N VAL A 70 -16.98 -5.44 4.19
CA VAL A 70 -17.74 -5.78 5.40
C VAL A 70 -17.36 -7.16 5.93
N GLU A 71 -17.23 -8.17 5.06
CA GLU A 71 -16.79 -9.52 5.42
C GLU A 71 -15.39 -9.50 6.09
N PHE A 72 -14.45 -8.78 5.50
CA PHE A 72 -13.10 -8.67 6.04
C PHE A 72 -13.03 -7.83 7.31
N ALA A 73 -13.85 -6.80 7.46
CA ALA A 73 -13.95 -6.05 8.70
C ALA A 73 -14.45 -6.92 9.86
N ALA A 74 -15.45 -7.78 9.60
CA ALA A 74 -15.92 -8.74 10.59
C ALA A 74 -14.83 -9.75 10.99
N LEU A 75 -14.08 -10.26 10.01
CA LEU A 75 -12.96 -11.19 10.28
C LEU A 75 -11.82 -10.51 11.07
N VAL A 76 -11.47 -9.28 10.68
CA VAL A 76 -10.43 -8.49 11.37
C VAL A 76 -10.82 -8.26 12.83
N GLY A 77 -12.07 -7.92 13.10
CA GLY A 77 -12.55 -7.74 14.48
C GLY A 77 -12.65 -9.04 15.28
N ALA A 78 -13.08 -10.14 14.65
CA ALA A 78 -13.21 -11.43 15.33
C ALA A 78 -11.86 -12.06 15.73
N GLU A 79 -10.85 -11.88 14.88
CA GLU A 79 -9.51 -12.47 15.05
C GLU A 79 -8.49 -11.45 15.58
N GLU A 80 -8.92 -10.27 16.00
CA GLU A 80 -8.07 -9.19 16.54
C GLU A 80 -6.85 -8.87 15.63
N ILE A 81 -7.09 -8.72 14.33
CA ILE A 81 -6.03 -8.55 13.33
C ILE A 81 -5.55 -7.10 13.27
N ASP A 82 -4.30 -6.83 13.60
CA ASP A 82 -3.68 -5.50 13.55
C ASP A 82 -3.26 -5.07 12.14
N LEU A 83 -2.89 -6.02 11.27
CA LEU A 83 -2.32 -5.75 9.96
C LEU A 83 -3.00 -6.55 8.85
N VAL A 84 -3.41 -5.84 7.81
CA VAL A 84 -3.92 -6.41 6.56
C VAL A 84 -2.94 -6.13 5.43
N VAL A 85 -2.45 -7.17 4.78
CA VAL A 85 -1.58 -7.09 3.61
C VAL A 85 -2.41 -7.32 2.36
N MET A 86 -2.41 -6.35 1.44
CA MET A 86 -3.10 -6.45 0.15
C MET A 86 -2.12 -6.82 -0.95
N ASP A 87 -2.29 -7.99 -1.61
CA ASP A 87 -1.43 -8.43 -2.72
C ASP A 87 -1.77 -7.70 -4.03
N CYS A 88 -1.81 -6.38 -3.97
CA CYS A 88 -2.00 -5.47 -5.10
C CYS A 88 -1.39 -4.12 -4.77
N ALA A 89 -1.24 -3.25 -5.77
CA ALA A 89 -0.92 -1.85 -5.55
C ALA A 89 -2.20 -1.08 -5.19
N LEU A 90 -2.18 -0.34 -4.08
CA LEU A 90 -3.28 0.52 -3.66
C LEU A 90 -2.96 1.99 -3.94
N SER A 91 -3.97 2.75 -4.34
CA SER A 91 -3.87 4.21 -4.23
C SER A 91 -3.92 4.62 -2.75
N PRO A 92 -3.35 5.78 -2.37
CA PRO A 92 -3.42 6.28 -1.00
C PRO A 92 -4.84 6.44 -0.47
N VAL A 93 -5.78 6.81 -1.34
CA VAL A 93 -7.22 6.90 -0.98
C VAL A 93 -7.81 5.52 -0.69
N GLN A 94 -7.49 4.53 -1.52
CA GLN A 94 -7.95 3.15 -1.30
C GLN A 94 -7.39 2.59 0.01
N GLN A 95 -6.10 2.79 0.27
CA GLN A 95 -5.48 2.33 1.52
C GLN A 95 -6.15 2.95 2.73
N ARG A 96 -6.30 4.27 2.78
CA ARG A 96 -6.94 4.98 3.87
C ARG A 96 -8.39 4.53 4.10
N ASN A 97 -9.16 4.38 3.02
CA ASN A 97 -10.55 3.93 3.12
C ASN A 97 -10.64 2.51 3.65
N LEU A 98 -9.71 1.63 3.25
CA LEU A 98 -9.61 0.27 3.80
C LEU A 98 -9.20 0.28 5.27
N GLU A 99 -8.19 1.06 5.67
CA GLU A 99 -7.79 1.21 7.08
C GLU A 99 -8.95 1.67 7.96
N THR A 100 -9.73 2.66 7.48
CA THR A 100 -10.92 3.14 8.20
C THR A 100 -12.00 2.07 8.29
N ALA A 101 -12.26 1.35 7.19
CA ALA A 101 -13.34 0.36 7.14
C ALA A 101 -13.00 -0.93 7.88
N LEU A 102 -11.74 -1.34 7.88
CA LEU A 102 -11.27 -2.57 8.53
C LEU A 102 -10.84 -2.34 9.99
N ALA A 103 -10.69 -1.10 10.42
CA ALA A 103 -10.14 -0.72 11.72
C ALA A 103 -8.77 -1.37 12.01
N ALA A 104 -7.97 -1.61 10.97
CA ALA A 104 -6.65 -2.23 11.03
C ALA A 104 -5.68 -1.50 10.09
N LYS A 105 -4.38 -1.62 10.35
CA LYS A 105 -3.37 -1.09 9.43
C LYS A 105 -3.40 -1.87 8.11
N VAL A 106 -3.30 -1.13 6.99
CA VAL A 106 -3.27 -1.74 5.65
C VAL A 106 -1.97 -1.40 4.96
N ILE A 107 -1.26 -2.40 4.45
CA ILE A 107 -0.13 -2.23 3.54
C ILE A 107 -0.43 -2.90 2.20
N ASP A 108 0.04 -2.31 1.14
CA ASP A 108 -0.04 -2.89 -0.19
C ASP A 108 1.22 -3.70 -0.53
N ARG A 109 1.21 -4.37 -1.68
CA ARG A 109 2.36 -5.17 -2.14
C ARG A 109 3.65 -4.34 -2.21
N THR A 110 3.58 -3.07 -2.61
CA THR A 110 4.75 -2.19 -2.68
C THR A 110 5.32 -1.93 -1.27
N GLY A 111 4.48 -1.58 -0.31
CA GLY A 111 4.86 -1.40 1.08
C GLY A 111 5.47 -2.67 1.67
N LEU A 112 4.86 -3.85 1.42
CA LEU A 112 5.38 -5.13 1.87
C LEU A 112 6.80 -5.42 1.33
N ILE A 113 7.02 -5.19 0.03
CA ILE A 113 8.33 -5.39 -0.61
C ILE A 113 9.37 -4.44 0.00
N LEU A 114 9.03 -3.18 0.24
CA LEU A 114 9.91 -2.22 0.89
C LEU A 114 10.30 -2.67 2.30
N GLU A 115 9.35 -3.16 3.09
CA GLU A 115 9.62 -3.73 4.43
C GLU A 115 10.61 -4.90 4.38
N ILE A 116 10.44 -5.80 3.40
CA ILE A 116 11.38 -6.93 3.20
C ILE A 116 12.79 -6.43 2.89
N PHE A 117 12.91 -5.46 1.99
CA PHE A 117 14.21 -4.87 1.66
C PHE A 117 14.81 -4.10 2.83
N GLY A 118 14.01 -3.36 3.59
CA GLY A 118 14.45 -2.65 4.79
C GLY A 118 15.11 -3.57 5.82
N ARG A 119 14.54 -4.77 6.03
CA ARG A 119 15.10 -5.78 6.94
C ARG A 119 16.35 -6.48 6.42
N ARG A 120 16.55 -6.56 5.10
CA ARG A 120 17.62 -7.30 4.44
C ARG A 120 18.78 -6.44 3.97
N ALA A 121 18.59 -5.15 3.81
CA ALA A 121 19.60 -4.23 3.31
C ALA A 121 20.75 -4.09 4.33
N ARG A 122 21.88 -4.78 4.09
CA ARG A 122 23.08 -4.74 4.94
C ARG A 122 24.14 -3.76 4.44
N PRO A 123 24.47 -3.67 3.12
CA PRO A 123 25.42 -2.67 2.62
C PRO A 123 24.86 -1.26 2.85
N ARG A 124 25.74 -0.32 3.26
CA ARG A 124 25.36 1.07 3.53
C ARG A 124 24.63 1.72 2.36
N GLU A 125 25.10 1.48 1.13
CA GLU A 125 24.45 1.97 -0.08
C GLU A 125 23.03 1.40 -0.25
N GLY A 126 22.86 0.07 -0.10
CA GLY A 126 21.58 -0.59 -0.19
C GLY A 126 20.59 -0.10 0.88
N ALA A 127 21.05 0.10 2.12
CA ALA A 127 20.23 0.63 3.20
C ALA A 127 19.73 2.05 2.89
N LEU A 128 20.59 2.93 2.39
CA LEU A 128 20.23 4.29 1.98
C LEU A 128 19.24 4.30 0.80
N GLN A 129 19.43 3.40 -0.20
CA GLN A 129 18.51 3.28 -1.33
C GLN A 129 17.12 2.81 -0.89
N VAL A 130 17.05 1.84 0.02
CA VAL A 130 15.78 1.35 0.57
C VAL A 130 15.11 2.41 1.43
N GLU A 131 15.86 3.13 2.27
CA GLU A 131 15.32 4.23 3.07
C GLU A 131 14.75 5.33 2.17
N LEU A 132 15.44 5.71 1.08
CA LEU A 132 14.95 6.68 0.10
C LEU A 132 13.64 6.22 -0.56
N ALA A 133 13.55 4.94 -0.93
CA ALA A 133 12.34 4.37 -1.50
C ALA A 133 11.17 4.36 -0.51
N HIS A 134 11.42 4.06 0.77
CA HIS A 134 10.42 4.15 1.85
C HIS A 134 9.89 5.57 2.03
N LEU A 135 10.79 6.56 2.11
CA LEU A 135 10.40 7.97 2.25
C LEU A 135 9.61 8.46 1.05
N THR A 136 9.99 8.06 -0.17
CA THR A 136 9.27 8.37 -1.40
C THR A 136 7.85 7.79 -1.37
N TYR A 137 7.71 6.55 -0.92
CA TYR A 137 6.43 5.89 -0.75
C TYR A 137 5.56 6.61 0.29
N GLN A 138 6.10 6.92 1.47
CA GLN A 138 5.41 7.66 2.52
C GLN A 138 4.97 9.05 2.05
N LYS A 139 5.86 9.82 1.41
CA LYS A 139 5.58 11.15 0.85
C LYS A 139 4.40 11.11 -0.13
N SER A 140 4.38 10.11 -1.03
CA SER A 140 3.30 9.96 -2.01
C SER A 140 1.93 9.76 -1.34
N ARG A 141 1.89 9.15 -0.16
CA ARG A 141 0.66 8.89 0.60
C ARG A 141 0.21 10.11 1.41
N LEU A 142 1.12 10.88 1.99
CA LEU A 142 0.79 12.13 2.68
C LEU A 142 0.20 13.18 1.75
N VAL A 143 0.80 13.42 0.57
CA VAL A 143 0.33 14.43 -0.39
C VAL A 143 -1.11 14.17 -0.83
N ARG A 144 -1.46 12.91 -1.11
CA ARG A 144 -2.83 12.57 -1.55
C ARG A 144 -3.85 12.57 -0.41
N SER A 145 -3.45 12.36 0.82
CA SER A 145 -4.31 12.53 1.98
C SER A 145 -4.71 14.00 2.16
N TRP A 146 -3.78 14.90 1.94
CA TRP A 146 -4.00 16.34 2.08
C TRP A 146 -4.94 16.91 1.00
N THR A 147 -4.73 16.60 -0.28
CA THR A 147 -5.60 17.05 -1.38
C THR A 147 -7.04 16.54 -1.26
N HIS A 148 -7.24 15.40 -0.59
CA HIS A 148 -8.59 14.89 -0.35
C HIS A 148 -9.31 15.65 0.77
N LEU A 149 -8.59 16.06 1.82
CA LEU A 149 -9.11 16.89 2.89
C LEU A 149 -9.52 18.30 2.42
N GLU A 150 -8.74 18.91 1.53
CA GLU A 150 -9.08 20.19 0.90
C GLU A 150 -10.39 20.12 0.10
N ARG A 151 -10.57 19.07 -0.70
CA ARG A 151 -11.79 18.88 -1.50
C ARG A 151 -13.03 18.63 -0.65
N GLN A 152 -12.90 18.03 0.53
CA GLN A 152 -14.02 17.80 1.44
C GLN A 152 -14.44 19.06 2.22
N ARG A 153 -13.55 20.03 2.40
CA ARG A 153 -13.79 21.26 3.19
C ARG A 153 -14.35 22.43 2.39
N GLY A 154 -14.76 22.25 1.14
CA GLY A 154 -15.56 23.26 0.39
C GLY A 154 -15.20 24.71 0.68
N GLY A 155 -14.18 25.26 0.01
CA GLY A 155 -14.19 26.66 -0.38
C GLY A 155 -14.03 27.76 0.67
N PHE A 156 -13.65 27.51 1.92
CA PHE A 156 -13.29 28.58 2.86
C PHE A 156 -11.80 28.49 3.25
N GLY A 157 -10.97 29.09 2.40
CA GLY A 157 -9.51 29.08 2.50
C GLY A 157 -8.92 30.09 3.45
N PHE A 158 -9.24 30.07 4.76
CA PHE A 158 -8.52 30.93 5.71
C PHE A 158 -8.33 30.41 7.14
N LEU A 159 -8.74 29.19 7.44
CA LEU A 159 -8.49 28.61 8.75
C LEU A 159 -7.80 27.25 8.57
N GLY A 160 -6.49 27.28 8.27
CA GLY A 160 -5.61 26.12 8.43
C GLY A 160 -5.71 25.63 9.87
N GLY A 161 -6.40 24.49 10.08
CA GLY A 161 -6.48 23.89 11.40
C GLY A 161 -5.13 23.26 11.80
N PRO A 162 -4.90 22.96 13.09
CA PRO A 162 -3.64 22.38 13.60
C PRO A 162 -3.21 21.09 12.88
N GLY A 163 -4.14 20.37 12.19
CA GLY A 163 -3.82 19.20 11.38
C GLY A 163 -3.14 19.50 10.04
N GLU A 164 -3.37 20.66 9.45
CA GLU A 164 -2.71 21.05 8.19
C GLU A 164 -1.23 21.37 8.41
N THR A 165 -0.93 22.09 9.48
CA THR A 165 0.45 22.40 9.85
C THR A 165 1.26 21.15 10.21
N GLN A 166 0.65 20.14 10.77
CA GLN A 166 1.34 18.89 11.10
C GLN A 166 1.72 18.10 9.83
N ILE A 167 0.79 17.92 8.88
CA ILE A 167 1.05 17.22 7.62
C ILE A 167 2.13 17.96 6.80
N GLU A 168 2.10 19.27 6.78
CA GLU A 168 3.09 20.08 6.06
C GLU A 168 4.47 20.00 6.72
N THR A 169 4.52 19.95 8.05
CA THR A 169 5.73 19.71 8.81
C THR A 169 6.29 18.31 8.54
N ASP A 170 5.46 17.29 8.58
CA ASP A 170 5.86 15.90 8.29
C ASP A 170 6.40 15.76 6.87
N ARG A 171 5.74 16.40 5.89
CA ARG A 171 6.20 16.43 4.50
C ARG A 171 7.58 17.06 4.37
N ARG A 172 7.80 18.20 5.02
CA ARG A 172 9.09 18.90 5.01
C ARG A 172 10.19 18.03 5.62
N LEU A 173 9.92 17.40 6.77
CA LEU A 173 10.89 16.51 7.41
C LEU A 173 11.27 15.32 6.51
N ILE A 174 10.30 14.74 5.81
CA ILE A 174 10.56 13.67 4.84
C ILE A 174 11.42 14.20 3.69
N GLU A 175 11.12 15.36 3.12
CA GLU A 175 11.89 15.97 2.03
C GLU A 175 13.33 16.29 2.46
N GLU A 176 13.51 16.85 3.64
CA GLU A 176 14.84 17.11 4.20
C GLU A 176 15.64 15.82 4.39
N ARG A 177 15.00 14.76 4.88
CA ARG A 177 15.65 13.45 5.03
C ARG A 177 16.02 12.84 3.69
N MET A 178 15.15 12.90 2.70
CA MET A 178 15.42 12.44 1.33
C MET A 178 16.65 13.15 0.74
N THR A 179 16.72 14.48 0.84
CA THR A 179 17.85 15.28 0.34
C THR A 179 19.17 14.87 1.01
N ARG A 180 19.18 14.61 2.32
CA ARG A 180 20.37 14.12 3.03
C ARG A 180 20.82 12.76 2.52
N ILE A 181 19.88 11.82 2.32
CA ILE A 181 20.17 10.48 1.80
C ILE A 181 20.74 10.55 0.38
N GLU A 182 20.18 11.38 -0.48
CA GLU A 182 20.69 11.59 -1.85
C GLU A 182 22.12 12.11 -1.85
N ALA A 183 22.43 13.06 -0.96
CA ALA A 183 23.80 13.57 -0.80
C ALA A 183 24.77 12.49 -0.26
N GLU A 184 24.33 11.62 0.66
CA GLU A 184 25.12 10.50 1.15
C GLU A 184 25.35 9.45 0.06
N LEU A 185 24.33 9.09 -0.72
CA LEU A 185 24.44 8.17 -1.85
C LEU A 185 25.41 8.67 -2.91
N ALA A 186 25.43 9.99 -3.18
CA ALA A 186 26.38 10.58 -4.10
C ALA A 186 27.85 10.46 -3.63
N LYS A 187 28.08 10.42 -2.31
CA LYS A 187 29.42 10.22 -1.73
C LYS A 187 29.86 8.74 -1.75
N VAL A 188 28.94 7.81 -1.56
CA VAL A 188 29.23 6.37 -1.54
C VAL A 188 29.52 5.82 -2.94
N LYS A 189 28.98 6.45 -3.99
CA LYS A 189 29.20 6.08 -5.40
C LYS A 189 30.53 6.60 -5.99
N ARG A 190 31.27 7.42 -5.26
CA ARG A 190 32.62 7.90 -5.63
C ARG A 190 33.71 7.01 -5.05
#